data_eb7d8c7777db2921a5516e88b3fe25b9
#
_entry.id   eb7d8c7777db2921a5516e88b3fe25b9
#
_cell.length_a   1.000
_cell.length_b   1.000
_cell.length_c   1.000
_cell.angle_alpha   90.00
_cell.angle_beta   90.00
_cell.angle_gamma   90.00
#
_symmetry.space_group_name_H-M   'P 1'
#
loop_
_entity.id
_entity.type
_entity.pdbx_description
1 polymer ?
#
loop_
_entity_poly.entity_id
_entity_poly.type
_entity_poly.pdbx_seq_one_letter_code
_entity_poly.pdbx_strand_id
1 'polypeptide(L)'
;MKEELFELKLQGYCCSQMVMEMGLRALDKQNEDLIEAISALCGDVDCEKPCGVLTAAQCLLHLADPKTGPENAADLEDWFEDAFGDKICSNLMEGQPINKVEKCPVITEETLKYVFEILELEC
;
A
#
# COMPACT_ATOMS: atom_id res chain seq x y z
N MET A 1 7.91 12.05 3.15
CA MET A 1 7.33 10.71 3.00
C MET A 1 8.37 9.62 2.74
N LYS A 2 9.29 9.81 1.81
CA LYS A 2 10.33 8.81 1.51
C LYS A 2 11.17 8.42 2.72
N GLU A 3 11.55 9.38 3.54
CA GLU A 3 12.36 9.15 4.73
C GLU A 3 11.62 8.30 5.75
N GLU A 4 10.34 8.55 5.95
CA GLU A 4 9.52 7.79 6.89
C GLU A 4 9.33 6.35 6.41
N LEU A 5 9.10 6.16 5.11
CA LEU A 5 8.97 4.83 4.52
C LEU A 5 10.28 4.04 4.66
N PHE A 6 11.41 4.71 4.43
CA PHE A 6 12.71 4.09 4.59
C PHE A 6 12.96 3.65 6.03
N GLU A 7 12.60 4.48 7.00
CA GLU A 7 12.73 4.14 8.42
C GLU A 7 11.88 2.92 8.79
N LEU A 8 10.64 2.85 8.29
CA LEU A 8 9.76 1.71 8.54
C LEU A 8 10.35 0.43 7.93
N LYS A 9 10.92 0.53 6.75
CA LYS A 9 11.57 -0.61 6.10
C LYS A 9 12.74 -1.12 6.95
N LEU A 10 13.55 -0.21 7.52
CA LEU A 10 14.65 -0.58 8.41
C LEU A 10 14.16 -1.25 9.68
N GLN A 11 12.95 -0.96 10.12
CA GLN A 11 12.34 -1.60 11.28
C GLN A 11 11.75 -2.98 10.98
N GLY A 12 11.81 -3.41 9.72
CA GLY A 12 11.32 -4.71 9.31
C GLY A 12 9.89 -4.74 8.76
N TYR A 13 9.29 -3.59 8.53
CA TYR A 13 7.94 -3.51 7.96
C TYR A 13 7.96 -3.92 6.49
N CYS A 14 6.99 -4.73 6.08
CA CYS A 14 6.78 -5.01 4.67
C CYS A 14 5.90 -3.92 4.04
N CYS A 15 5.75 -3.95 2.71
CA CYS A 15 5.09 -2.87 1.97
C CYS A 15 3.65 -2.60 2.45
N SER A 16 2.85 -3.65 2.71
CA SER A 16 1.48 -3.45 3.19
C SER A 16 1.46 -2.83 4.59
N GLN A 17 2.38 -3.22 5.46
CA GLN A 17 2.50 -2.65 6.79
C GLN A 17 2.91 -1.17 6.73
N MET A 18 3.81 -0.81 5.82
CA MET A 18 4.23 0.57 5.63
C MET A 18 3.05 1.45 5.21
N VAL A 19 2.25 0.96 4.27
CA VAL A 19 1.06 1.69 3.80
C VAL A 19 0.08 1.92 4.96
N MET A 20 -0.22 0.88 5.72
CA MET A 20 -1.18 1.00 6.83
C MET A 20 -0.65 1.90 7.95
N GLU A 21 0.63 1.77 8.30
CA GLU A 21 1.23 2.60 9.34
C GLU A 21 1.21 4.08 8.97
N MET A 22 1.58 4.41 7.73
CA MET A 22 1.53 5.79 7.25
C MET A 22 0.10 6.32 7.25
N GLY A 23 -0.85 5.50 6.85
CA GLY A 23 -2.26 5.86 6.86
C GLY A 23 -2.79 6.11 8.27
N LEU A 24 -2.45 5.22 9.20
CA LEU A 24 -2.87 5.37 10.60
C LEU A 24 -2.31 6.66 11.21
N ARG A 25 -1.04 6.97 10.94
CA ARG A 25 -0.42 8.22 11.40
C ARG A 25 -1.16 9.43 10.86
N ALA A 26 -1.51 9.42 9.58
CA ALA A 26 -2.24 10.51 8.93
C ALA A 26 -3.64 10.68 9.51
N LEU A 27 -4.27 9.59 9.96
CA LEU A 27 -5.60 9.61 10.58
C LEU A 27 -5.53 9.83 12.09
N ASP A 28 -4.34 10.02 12.64
CA ASP A 28 -4.10 10.17 14.08
C ASP A 28 -4.62 8.95 14.85
N LYS A 29 -4.31 7.76 14.34
CA LYS A 29 -4.69 6.47 14.92
C LYS A 29 -3.47 5.60 15.14
N GLN A 30 -3.62 4.63 16.05
CA GLN A 30 -2.57 3.67 16.36
C GLN A 30 -3.22 2.31 16.62
N ASN A 31 -2.75 1.27 15.92
CA ASN A 31 -3.31 -0.08 16.07
C ASN A 31 -2.28 -1.14 15.67
N GLU A 32 -1.57 -1.67 16.65
CA GLU A 32 -0.50 -2.66 16.45
C GLU A 32 -1.05 -3.98 15.92
N ASP A 33 -2.24 -4.39 16.35
CA ASP A 33 -2.86 -5.64 15.90
C ASP A 33 -3.19 -5.57 14.41
N LEU A 34 -3.65 -4.42 13.95
CA LEU A 34 -3.95 -4.21 12.53
C LEU A 34 -2.67 -4.27 11.69
N ILE A 35 -1.59 -3.65 12.18
CA ILE A 35 -0.28 -3.68 11.50
C ILE A 35 0.21 -5.13 11.37
N GLU A 36 0.09 -5.91 12.43
CA GLU A 36 0.50 -7.31 12.39
C GLU A 36 -0.37 -8.13 11.43
N ALA A 37 -1.68 -7.96 11.49
CA ALA A 37 -2.61 -8.67 10.62
C ALA A 37 -2.40 -8.32 9.14
N ILE A 38 -2.12 -7.07 8.83
CA ILE A 38 -1.95 -6.60 7.46
C ILE A 38 -0.69 -7.17 6.80
N SER A 39 0.25 -7.69 7.59
CA SER A 39 1.45 -8.35 7.06
C SER A 39 1.11 -9.56 6.17
N ALA A 40 -0.06 -10.16 6.39
CA ALA A 40 -0.53 -11.27 5.56
C ALA A 40 -0.74 -10.89 4.09
N LEU A 41 -0.86 -9.61 3.79
CA LEU A 41 -1.03 -9.10 2.43
C LEU A 41 0.29 -8.89 1.69
N CYS A 42 1.42 -9.02 2.38
CA CYS A 42 2.73 -8.89 1.74
C CYS A 42 3.00 -10.09 0.86
N GLY A 43 3.23 -9.82 -0.42
CA GLY A 43 3.49 -10.87 -1.40
C GLY A 43 4.97 -11.10 -1.63
N ASP A 44 5.27 -12.21 -2.27
CA ASP A 44 6.59 -12.52 -2.80
C ASP A 44 6.53 -12.34 -4.32
N VAL A 45 7.71 -12.30 -4.98
CA VAL A 45 7.79 -12.08 -6.43
C VAL A 45 7.09 -13.19 -7.23
N ASP A 46 6.94 -14.37 -6.66
CA ASP A 46 6.25 -15.50 -7.30
C ASP A 46 4.76 -15.57 -6.91
N CYS A 47 4.26 -14.58 -6.17
CA CYS A 47 2.90 -14.59 -5.66
C CYS A 47 1.91 -14.09 -6.72
N GLU A 48 0.87 -14.86 -6.99
CA GLU A 48 -0.19 -14.50 -7.92
C GLU A 48 -1.29 -13.65 -7.25
N LYS A 49 -1.02 -13.17 -6.05
CA LYS A 49 -1.96 -12.31 -5.32
C LYS A 49 -1.83 -10.85 -5.78
N PRO A 50 -2.89 -10.04 -5.57
CA PRO A 50 -2.77 -8.60 -5.78
C PRO A 50 -1.64 -8.00 -4.95
N CYS A 51 -1.05 -6.92 -5.43
CA CYS A 51 0.01 -6.22 -4.72
C CYS A 51 -0.44 -5.82 -3.31
N GLY A 52 0.40 -6.12 -2.31
CA GLY A 52 0.10 -5.81 -0.90
C GLY A 52 -0.10 -4.32 -0.64
N VAL A 53 0.57 -3.47 -1.42
CA VAL A 53 0.38 -2.01 -1.35
C VAL A 53 -1.04 -1.65 -1.74
N LEU A 54 -1.54 -2.20 -2.84
CA LEU A 54 -2.91 -1.94 -3.30
C LEU A 54 -3.95 -2.40 -2.28
N THR A 55 -3.85 -3.65 -1.83
CA THR A 55 -4.84 -4.23 -0.92
C THR A 55 -4.81 -3.54 0.45
N ALA A 56 -3.64 -3.21 0.97
CA ALA A 56 -3.52 -2.46 2.21
C ALA A 56 -4.13 -1.05 2.08
N ALA A 57 -3.88 -0.39 0.95
CA ALA A 57 -4.45 0.93 0.69
C ALA A 57 -5.98 0.88 0.60
N GLN A 58 -6.52 -0.19 0.00
CA GLN A 58 -7.98 -0.39 -0.02
C GLN A 58 -8.54 -0.57 1.38
N CYS A 59 -7.87 -1.35 2.23
CA CYS A 59 -8.25 -1.50 3.63
C CYS A 59 -8.22 -0.15 4.36
N LEU A 60 -7.22 0.66 4.09
CA LEU A 60 -7.08 1.98 4.69
C LEU A 60 -8.24 2.90 4.29
N LEU A 61 -8.67 2.85 3.02
CA LEU A 61 -9.80 3.65 2.55
C LEU A 61 -11.09 3.26 3.26
N HIS A 62 -11.32 1.96 3.49
CA HIS A 62 -12.46 1.49 4.26
C HIS A 62 -12.39 1.92 5.72
N LEU A 63 -11.21 1.86 6.31
CA LEU A 63 -11.00 2.27 7.70
C LEU A 63 -11.27 3.77 7.88
N ALA A 64 -10.82 4.59 6.92
CA ALA A 64 -10.98 6.04 6.97
C ALA A 64 -12.45 6.47 6.87
N ASP A 65 -13.19 5.83 5.96
CA ASP A 65 -14.63 6.10 5.79
C ASP A 65 -15.31 4.87 5.21
N PRO A 66 -16.03 4.10 6.04
CA PRO A 66 -16.71 2.89 5.58
C PRO A 66 -17.79 3.13 4.53
N LYS A 67 -18.34 4.35 4.44
CA LYS A 67 -19.39 4.69 3.47
C LYS A 67 -18.83 4.88 2.08
N THR A 68 -17.73 5.60 1.96
CA THR A 68 -17.08 5.88 0.67
C THR A 68 -15.98 4.87 0.34
N GLY A 69 -15.61 4.04 1.30
CA GLY A 69 -14.54 3.05 1.16
C GLY A 69 -14.66 2.16 -0.08
N PRO A 70 -15.82 1.52 -0.34
CA PRO A 70 -15.96 0.66 -1.51
C PRO A 70 -15.75 1.40 -2.83
N GLU A 71 -16.30 2.59 -2.97
CA GLU A 71 -16.14 3.40 -4.18
C GLU A 71 -14.69 3.87 -4.34
N ASN A 72 -14.10 4.38 -3.26
CA ASN A 72 -12.72 4.85 -3.29
C ASN A 72 -11.75 3.69 -3.56
N ALA A 73 -12.01 2.51 -3.01
CA ALA A 73 -11.18 1.33 -3.25
C ALA A 73 -11.24 0.89 -4.72
N ALA A 74 -12.41 0.96 -5.34
CA ALA A 74 -12.57 0.63 -6.76
C ALA A 74 -11.84 1.66 -7.65
N ASP A 75 -11.95 2.94 -7.32
CA ASP A 75 -11.24 4.01 -8.04
C ASP A 75 -9.72 3.83 -7.91
N LEU A 76 -9.25 3.47 -6.73
CA LEU A 76 -7.84 3.21 -6.50
C LEU A 76 -7.34 2.03 -7.34
N GLU A 77 -8.13 0.96 -7.43
CA GLU A 77 -7.74 -0.21 -8.22
C GLU A 77 -7.57 0.16 -9.70
N ASP A 78 -8.51 0.92 -10.25
CA ASP A 78 -8.43 1.38 -11.63
C ASP A 78 -7.21 2.28 -11.85
N TRP A 79 -6.98 3.22 -10.94
CA TRP A 79 -5.81 4.09 -10.99
C TRP A 79 -4.50 3.28 -10.92
N PHE A 80 -4.46 2.29 -10.04
CA PHE A 80 -3.27 1.47 -9.83
C PHE A 80 -2.91 0.67 -11.08
N GLU A 81 -3.91 0.05 -11.72
CA GLU A 81 -3.68 -0.69 -12.96
C GLU A 81 -3.20 0.22 -14.10
N ASP A 82 -3.76 1.41 -14.19
CA ASP A 82 -3.32 2.40 -15.19
C ASP A 82 -1.91 2.91 -14.93
N ALA A 83 -1.58 3.18 -13.66
CA ALA A 83 -0.30 3.74 -13.27
C ALA A 83 0.85 2.74 -13.42
N PHE A 84 0.61 1.48 -13.06
CA PHE A 84 1.67 0.46 -12.98
C PHE A 84 1.53 -0.68 -13.98
N GLY A 85 0.44 -0.73 -14.71
CA GLY A 85 0.22 -1.70 -15.78
C GLY A 85 -0.38 -3.04 -15.35
N ASP A 86 -0.40 -3.35 -14.07
CA ASP A 86 -0.97 -4.57 -13.51
C ASP A 86 -1.22 -4.39 -12.02
N LYS A 87 -1.98 -5.30 -11.41
CA LYS A 87 -2.23 -5.31 -9.97
C LYS A 87 -1.67 -6.55 -9.29
N ILE A 88 -1.24 -7.56 -10.04
CA ILE A 88 -0.73 -8.81 -9.51
C ILE A 88 0.77 -8.68 -9.24
N CYS A 89 1.18 -9.04 -8.02
CA CYS A 89 2.56 -8.87 -7.56
C CYS A 89 3.58 -9.52 -8.49
N SER A 90 3.37 -10.78 -8.87
CA SER A 90 4.30 -11.50 -9.74
C SER A 90 4.46 -10.82 -11.10
N ASN A 91 3.37 -10.27 -11.65
CA ASN A 91 3.41 -9.54 -12.91
C ASN A 91 4.14 -8.20 -12.79
N LEU A 92 3.89 -7.46 -11.71
CA LEU A 92 4.56 -6.19 -11.44
C LEU A 92 6.07 -6.37 -11.28
N MET A 93 6.48 -7.43 -10.61
CA MET A 93 7.90 -7.74 -10.34
C MET A 93 8.55 -8.52 -11.48
N GLU A 94 7.77 -8.99 -12.45
CA GLU A 94 8.26 -9.79 -13.58
C GLU A 94 9.02 -11.04 -13.13
N GLY A 95 8.68 -11.58 -11.95
CA GLY A 95 9.34 -12.74 -11.36
C GLY A 95 10.78 -12.49 -10.91
N GLN A 96 11.24 -11.24 -10.87
CA GLN A 96 12.62 -10.88 -10.54
C GLN A 96 12.71 -10.24 -9.17
N PRO A 97 13.40 -10.86 -8.19
CA PRO A 97 13.54 -10.27 -6.85
C PRO A 97 14.14 -8.87 -6.83
N ILE A 98 15.04 -8.55 -7.76
CA ILE A 98 15.69 -7.24 -7.85
C ILE A 98 14.67 -6.14 -8.12
N ASN A 99 13.62 -6.44 -8.87
CA ASN A 99 12.56 -5.47 -9.17
C ASN A 99 11.81 -5.03 -7.92
N LYS A 100 11.74 -5.90 -6.92
CA LYS A 100 11.10 -5.56 -5.64
C LYS A 100 11.82 -4.42 -4.93
N VAL A 101 13.16 -4.42 -4.99
CA VAL A 101 13.98 -3.37 -4.38
C VAL A 101 13.79 -2.03 -5.11
N GLU A 102 13.65 -2.07 -6.43
CA GLU A 102 13.53 -0.87 -7.27
C GLU A 102 12.10 -0.34 -7.38
N LYS A 103 11.12 -1.25 -7.55
CA LYS A 103 9.73 -0.88 -7.86
C LYS A 103 8.87 -0.68 -6.62
N CYS A 104 9.00 -1.52 -5.58
CA CYS A 104 8.13 -1.46 -4.42
C CYS A 104 8.17 -0.09 -3.70
N PRO A 105 9.33 0.55 -3.50
CA PRO A 105 9.33 1.87 -2.89
C PRO A 105 8.56 2.92 -3.68
N VAL A 106 8.67 2.89 -5.01
CA VAL A 106 7.97 3.82 -5.90
C VAL A 106 6.47 3.56 -5.85
N ILE A 107 6.07 2.29 -5.97
CA ILE A 107 4.66 1.88 -5.91
C ILE A 107 4.04 2.32 -4.57
N THR A 108 4.75 2.07 -3.47
CA THR A 108 4.28 2.43 -2.13
C THR A 108 4.07 3.94 -1.99
N GLU A 109 5.06 4.72 -2.37
CA GLU A 109 5.00 6.18 -2.26
C GLU A 109 3.89 6.78 -3.13
N GLU A 110 3.84 6.39 -4.40
CA GLU A 110 2.84 6.93 -5.33
C GLU A 110 1.42 6.53 -4.91
N THR A 111 1.23 5.31 -4.43
CA THR A 111 -0.08 4.84 -3.96
C THR A 111 -0.53 5.62 -2.73
N LEU A 112 0.38 5.85 -1.77
CA LEU A 112 0.07 6.64 -0.58
C LEU A 112 -0.29 8.08 -0.93
N LYS A 113 0.42 8.68 -1.88
CA LYS A 113 0.11 10.05 -2.34
C LYS A 113 -1.31 10.11 -2.91
N TYR A 114 -1.67 9.13 -3.72
CA TYR A 114 -3.02 9.06 -4.31
C TYR A 114 -4.09 8.88 -3.23
N VAL A 115 -3.86 7.98 -2.28
CA VAL A 115 -4.80 7.74 -1.17
C VAL A 115 -4.97 9.00 -0.32
N PHE A 116 -3.88 9.68 0.02
CA PHE A 116 -3.94 10.92 0.80
C PHE A 116 -4.69 12.01 0.05
N GLU A 117 -4.54 12.06 -1.27
CA GLU A 117 -5.29 12.99 -2.10
C GLU A 117 -6.80 12.69 -2.06
N ILE A 118 -7.19 11.41 -2.21
CA ILE A 118 -8.60 10.98 -2.11
C ILE A 118 -9.19 11.38 -0.76
N LEU A 119 -8.45 11.17 0.32
CA LEU A 119 -8.90 11.43 1.69
C LEU A 119 -8.70 12.87 2.13
N GLU A 120 -8.11 13.70 1.27
CA GLU A 120 -7.78 15.10 1.57
C GLU A 120 -6.87 15.23 2.79
N LEU A 121 -5.91 14.29 2.93
CA LEU A 121 -4.93 14.29 4.00
C LEU A 121 -3.62 14.92 3.54
N GLU A 122 -2.91 15.52 4.47
CA GLU A 122 -1.57 16.07 4.20
C GLU A 122 -0.52 14.95 4.25
N CYS A 123 0.44 15.02 3.35
CA CYS A 123 1.57 14.09 3.31
C CYS A 123 2.61 14.44 4.35
#